data_c37dbfca4ffdaef0b8710177a36c0caf
#
_entry.id   c37dbfca4ffdaef0b8710177a36c0caf
#
_cell.length_a   1.000
_cell.length_b   1.000
_cell.length_c   1.000
_cell.angle_alpha   90.00
_cell.angle_beta   90.00
_cell.angle_gamma   90.00
#
_symmetry.space_group_name_H-M   'P 1'
#
loop_
_entity.id
_entity.type
_entity.pdbx_description
1 polymer ?
#
loop_
_entity_poly.entity_id
_entity_poly.type
_entity_poly.pdbx_seq_one_letter_code
_entity_poly.pdbx_strand_id
1 'polypeptide(L)'
;MIIIGELARVSDKSRSKAAGKLVEVVSIQLKHGVKDEDSEVKVRIIPKDGKSKPQFGYVRAKFLESAFLKAVPAKGIETIDTSHVGVDFKWKLGQAIKFIAPCEFNFIKDDGRVVYTRAMCGYITDQWVEDGVKLYNVVFLGTYKVIPESWIKHYSNALYA
;
A
#
# COMPACT_ATOMS: atom_id res chain seq x y z
N MET A 1 11.99 4.91 -5.21
CA MET A 1 12.59 3.91 -4.28
C MET A 1 11.51 2.92 -3.87
N ILE A 2 11.82 1.64 -3.90
CA ILE A 2 10.87 0.59 -3.48
C ILE A 2 11.10 0.30 -2.00
N ILE A 3 10.03 0.33 -1.24
CA ILE A 3 10.07 0.13 0.22
C ILE A 3 9.25 -1.11 0.58
N ILE A 4 9.81 -1.96 1.43
CA ILE A 4 9.12 -3.17 1.92
C ILE A 4 7.84 -2.75 2.65
N GLY A 5 6.74 -3.42 2.33
CA GLY A 5 5.43 -3.14 2.89
C GLY A 5 4.61 -2.11 2.14
N GLU A 6 5.17 -1.47 1.12
CA GLU A 6 4.40 -0.55 0.28
C GLU A 6 3.57 -1.25 -0.77
N LEU A 7 2.49 -0.60 -1.17
CA LEU A 7 1.72 -1.01 -2.33
C LEU A 7 2.35 -0.41 -3.60
N ALA A 8 2.40 -1.21 -4.63
CA ALA A 8 2.95 -0.81 -5.91
C ALA A 8 2.14 -1.44 -7.05
N ARG A 9 2.20 -0.81 -8.20
CA ARG A 9 1.65 -1.38 -9.43
C ARG A 9 2.78 -1.98 -10.25
N VAL A 10 2.57 -3.15 -10.78
CA VAL A 10 3.53 -3.79 -11.68
C VAL A 10 3.24 -3.37 -13.11
N SER A 11 4.27 -2.90 -13.83
CA SER A 11 4.15 -2.53 -15.24
C SER A 11 3.69 -3.73 -16.08
N ASP A 12 2.88 -3.46 -17.09
CA ASP A 12 2.46 -4.46 -18.08
C ASP A 12 3.64 -5.04 -18.87
N LYS A 13 4.76 -4.35 -18.88
CA LYS A 13 5.98 -4.79 -19.56
C LYS A 13 6.71 -5.90 -18.80
N SER A 14 6.37 -6.12 -17.53
CA SER A 14 6.93 -7.21 -16.75
C SER A 14 6.48 -8.57 -17.30
N ARG A 15 7.36 -9.55 -17.24
CA ARG A 15 7.02 -10.93 -17.59
C ARG A 15 6.47 -11.73 -16.42
N SER A 16 6.37 -11.10 -15.27
CA SER A 16 5.82 -11.74 -14.07
C SER A 16 4.31 -11.95 -14.21
N LYS A 17 3.79 -12.97 -13.54
CA LYS A 17 2.34 -13.15 -13.40
C LYS A 17 1.63 -11.99 -12.71
N ALA A 18 2.40 -11.14 -12.03
CA ALA A 18 1.89 -9.95 -11.37
C ALA A 18 1.75 -8.75 -12.32
N ALA A 19 2.16 -8.87 -13.60
CA ALA A 19 2.11 -7.76 -14.56
C ALA A 19 0.73 -7.09 -14.60
N GLY A 20 0.71 -5.76 -14.53
CA GLY A 20 -0.50 -4.96 -14.54
C GLY A 20 -1.31 -4.99 -13.24
N LYS A 21 -0.84 -5.68 -12.22
CA LYS A 21 -1.58 -5.86 -10.96
C LYS A 21 -1.05 -4.97 -9.85
N LEU A 22 -1.91 -4.69 -8.88
CA LEU A 22 -1.54 -4.05 -7.64
C LEU A 22 -0.95 -5.09 -6.69
N VAL A 23 0.19 -4.79 -6.11
CA VAL A 23 0.94 -5.71 -5.25
C VAL A 23 1.45 -5.02 -4.01
N GLU A 24 1.77 -5.81 -3.00
CA GLU A 24 2.53 -5.35 -1.83
C GLU A 24 3.96 -5.88 -1.93
N VAL A 25 4.92 -5.02 -1.67
CA VAL A 25 6.33 -5.40 -1.64
C VAL A 25 6.61 -6.18 -0.35
N VAL A 26 7.03 -7.43 -0.49
CA VAL A 26 7.29 -8.32 0.66
C VAL A 26 8.77 -8.31 1.03
N SER A 27 9.64 -8.45 0.04
CA SER A 27 11.09 -8.44 0.27
C SER A 27 11.83 -8.03 -0.99
N ILE A 28 13.03 -7.52 -0.81
CA ILE A 28 13.91 -7.09 -1.90
C ILE A 28 15.21 -7.88 -1.77
N GLN A 29 15.58 -8.60 -2.84
CA GLN A 29 16.83 -9.33 -2.89
C GLN A 29 17.92 -8.47 -3.52
N LEU A 30 18.81 -7.97 -2.70
CA LEU A 30 19.97 -7.23 -3.16
C LEU A 30 21.11 -8.21 -3.40
N LYS A 31 21.59 -8.27 -4.63
CA LYS A 31 22.72 -9.12 -5.01
C LYS A 31 23.92 -8.24 -5.37
N HIS A 32 25.10 -8.66 -4.92
CA HIS A 32 26.33 -7.98 -5.27
C HIS A 32 26.53 -7.95 -6.78
N GLY A 33 26.87 -6.78 -7.33
CA GLY A 33 27.07 -6.62 -8.77
C GLY A 33 25.82 -6.44 -9.61
N VAL A 34 24.62 -6.48 -8.99
CA VAL A 34 23.36 -6.23 -9.67
C VAL A 34 22.89 -4.81 -9.36
N LYS A 35 22.50 -4.05 -10.39
CA LYS A 35 21.94 -2.71 -10.20
C LYS A 35 20.64 -2.80 -9.42
N ASP A 36 20.35 -1.79 -8.59
CA ASP A 36 19.13 -1.75 -7.78
C ASP A 36 17.86 -1.89 -8.60
N GLU A 37 17.81 -1.27 -9.79
CA GLU A 37 16.67 -1.36 -10.71
C GLU A 37 16.42 -2.79 -11.23
N ASP A 38 17.45 -3.63 -11.28
CA ASP A 38 17.37 -5.02 -11.70
C ASP A 38 17.20 -5.98 -10.53
N SER A 39 17.12 -5.48 -9.32
CA SER A 39 16.91 -6.30 -8.13
C SER A 39 15.58 -7.04 -8.19
N GLU A 40 15.58 -8.27 -7.78
CA GLU A 40 14.37 -9.08 -7.72
C GLU A 40 13.58 -8.75 -6.47
N VAL A 41 12.32 -8.41 -6.65
CA VAL A 41 11.42 -8.05 -5.56
C VAL A 41 10.35 -9.11 -5.45
N LYS A 42 10.21 -9.68 -4.25
CA LYS A 42 9.10 -10.57 -3.96
C LYS A 42 7.89 -9.72 -3.63
N VAL A 43 6.80 -9.98 -4.32
CA VAL A 43 5.56 -9.23 -4.17
C VAL A 43 4.41 -10.17 -3.85
N ARG A 44 3.44 -9.63 -3.15
CA ARG A 44 2.15 -10.27 -2.89
C ARG A 44 1.12 -9.58 -3.76
N ILE A 45 0.43 -10.36 -4.58
CA ILE A 45 -0.64 -9.83 -5.44
C ILE A 45 -1.87 -9.60 -4.55
N ILE A 46 -2.39 -8.37 -4.60
CA ILE A 46 -3.58 -7.99 -3.83
C ILE A 46 -4.81 -8.52 -4.56
N PRO A 47 -5.60 -9.42 -3.95
CA PRO A 47 -6.83 -9.90 -4.58
C PRO A 47 -7.85 -8.77 -4.70
N LYS A 48 -8.49 -8.63 -5.85
CA LYS A 48 -9.52 -7.59 -6.07
C LYS A 48 -10.74 -7.77 -5.17
N ASP A 49 -11.06 -9.01 -4.82
CA ASP A 49 -12.19 -9.32 -3.92
C ASP A 49 -11.83 -9.16 -2.43
N GLY A 50 -10.56 -8.99 -2.11
CA GLY A 50 -10.06 -8.88 -0.75
C GLY A 50 -10.18 -10.16 0.09
N LYS A 51 -10.65 -11.27 -0.49
CA LYS A 51 -10.94 -12.52 0.22
C LYS A 51 -10.16 -13.72 -0.29
N SER A 52 -9.74 -13.70 -1.55
CA SER A 52 -8.96 -14.79 -2.13
C SER A 52 -7.60 -14.92 -1.45
N LYS A 53 -7.04 -16.13 -1.49
CA LYS A 53 -5.70 -16.34 -0.95
C LYS A 53 -4.70 -15.48 -1.71
N PRO A 54 -3.79 -14.80 -1.01
CA PRO A 54 -2.76 -14.02 -1.67
C PRO A 54 -1.83 -14.93 -2.47
N GLN A 55 -1.48 -14.47 -3.66
CA GLN A 55 -0.49 -15.12 -4.50
C GLN A 55 0.80 -14.30 -4.46
N PHE A 56 1.92 -14.98 -4.55
CA PHE A 56 3.22 -14.33 -4.56
C PHE A 56 3.82 -14.39 -5.95
N GLY A 57 4.64 -13.42 -6.27
CA GLY A 57 5.39 -13.37 -7.52
C GLY A 57 6.71 -12.66 -7.31
N TYR A 58 7.53 -12.65 -8.35
CA TYR A 58 8.81 -11.96 -8.36
C TYR A 58 8.82 -10.99 -9.53
N VAL A 59 9.25 -9.77 -9.26
CA VAL A 59 9.27 -8.69 -10.24
C VAL A 59 10.58 -7.92 -10.09
N ARG A 60 11.17 -7.49 -11.21
CA ARG A 60 12.34 -6.59 -11.13
C ARG A 60 11.88 -5.22 -10.66
N ALA A 61 12.69 -4.59 -9.81
CA ALA A 61 12.35 -3.30 -9.19
C ALA A 61 11.96 -2.23 -10.23
N LYS A 62 12.59 -2.22 -11.39
CA LYS A 62 12.30 -1.26 -12.47
C LYS A 62 10.87 -1.31 -13.00
N PHE A 63 10.16 -2.41 -12.78
CA PHE A 63 8.78 -2.57 -13.21
C PHE A 63 7.76 -2.21 -12.14
N LEU A 64 8.21 -1.75 -10.98
CA LEU A 64 7.33 -1.36 -9.89
C LEU A 64 7.16 0.16 -9.84
N GLU A 65 5.92 0.60 -9.72
CA GLU A 65 5.57 2.00 -9.49
C GLU A 65 4.81 2.12 -8.18
N SER A 66 5.18 3.09 -7.35
CA SER A 66 4.48 3.31 -6.09
C SER A 66 3.02 3.69 -6.34
N ALA A 67 2.09 2.95 -5.77
CA ALA A 67 0.66 3.27 -5.87
C ALA A 67 0.36 4.61 -5.20
N PHE A 68 1.07 4.93 -4.12
CA PHE A 68 0.90 6.20 -3.43
C PHE A 68 1.26 7.38 -4.33
N LEU A 69 2.38 7.32 -5.03
CA LEU A 69 2.81 8.41 -5.92
C LEU A 69 1.85 8.63 -7.09
N LYS A 70 1.22 7.59 -7.58
CA LYS A 70 0.21 7.70 -8.63
C LYS A 70 -1.09 8.30 -8.13
N ALA A 71 -1.47 7.94 -6.92
CA ALA A 71 -2.75 8.30 -6.35
C ALA A 71 -2.76 9.70 -5.75
N VAL A 72 -1.61 10.21 -5.33
CA VAL A 72 -1.49 11.59 -4.84
C VAL A 72 -1.49 12.51 -6.06
N PRO A 73 -2.53 13.33 -6.24
CA PRO A 73 -2.55 14.26 -7.36
C PRO A 73 -1.38 15.22 -7.26
N ALA A 74 -0.85 15.62 -8.41
CA ALA A 74 0.18 16.62 -8.46
C ALA A 74 -0.32 17.87 -7.76
N LYS A 75 0.48 18.38 -6.85
CA LYS A 75 0.10 19.52 -6.02
C LYS A 75 -0.28 20.71 -6.87
N GLY A 76 -1.36 21.39 -6.49
CA GLY A 76 -1.83 22.58 -7.14
C GLY A 76 -2.58 22.34 -8.44
N ILE A 77 -2.72 21.11 -8.86
CA ILE A 77 -3.57 20.79 -9.99
C ILE A 77 -4.96 20.49 -9.46
N GLU A 78 -5.88 21.33 -9.85
CA GLU A 78 -7.27 21.17 -9.51
C GLU A 78 -7.96 20.13 -10.40
N THR A 79 -7.25 19.11 -10.78
CA THR A 79 -7.84 18.02 -11.50
C THR A 79 -8.70 17.25 -10.52
N ILE A 80 -9.99 17.41 -10.65
CA ILE A 80 -10.92 16.64 -9.87
C ILE A 80 -10.78 15.19 -10.32
N ASP A 81 -10.26 14.36 -9.46
CA ASP A 81 -10.25 12.92 -9.70
C ASP A 81 -11.68 12.42 -9.53
N THR A 82 -12.33 12.15 -10.66
CA THR A 82 -13.71 11.66 -10.68
C THR A 82 -13.79 10.15 -10.46
N SER A 83 -12.66 9.47 -10.30
CA SER A 83 -12.66 8.01 -10.07
C SER A 83 -13.38 7.61 -8.78
N HIS A 84 -13.55 8.56 -7.86
CA HIS A 84 -14.27 8.35 -6.61
C HIS A 84 -15.76 8.65 -6.69
N VAL A 85 -16.22 9.27 -7.76
CA VAL A 85 -17.63 9.67 -7.87
C VAL A 85 -18.50 8.41 -7.93
N GLY A 86 -19.45 8.32 -7.02
CA GLY A 86 -20.33 7.15 -6.91
C GLY A 86 -19.72 5.93 -6.24
N VAL A 87 -18.48 6.02 -5.78
CA VAL A 87 -17.85 4.93 -5.03
C VAL A 87 -18.26 5.02 -3.57
N ASP A 88 -18.75 3.92 -3.04
CA ASP A 88 -19.11 3.80 -1.63
C ASP A 88 -17.91 3.29 -0.82
N PHE A 89 -17.23 4.20 -0.15
CA PHE A 89 -16.14 3.86 0.75
C PHE A 89 -16.70 3.51 2.13
N LYS A 90 -16.35 2.34 2.62
CA LYS A 90 -16.78 1.88 3.94
C LYS A 90 -16.27 2.80 5.07
N TRP A 91 -15.08 3.36 4.90
CA TRP A 91 -14.43 4.21 5.89
C TRP A 91 -14.30 5.63 5.35
N LYS A 92 -14.38 6.61 6.24
CA LYS A 92 -14.43 8.03 5.86
C LYS A 92 -13.12 8.73 6.13
N LEU A 93 -12.87 9.81 5.39
CA LEU A 93 -11.75 10.70 5.65
C LEU A 93 -11.80 11.22 7.10
N GLY A 94 -10.65 11.26 7.75
CA GLY A 94 -10.51 11.69 9.14
C GLY A 94 -10.87 10.63 10.17
N GLN A 95 -11.40 9.49 9.76
CA GLN A 95 -11.79 8.42 10.67
C GLN A 95 -10.57 7.71 11.24
N ALA A 96 -10.58 7.45 12.54
CA ALA A 96 -9.61 6.59 13.18
C ALA A 96 -9.94 5.14 12.88
N ILE A 97 -8.95 4.38 12.44
CA ILE A 97 -9.11 2.97 12.09
C ILE A 97 -7.94 2.15 12.61
N LYS A 98 -8.14 0.86 12.66
CA LYS A 98 -7.08 -0.13 12.85
C LYS A 98 -6.96 -0.94 11.57
N PHE A 99 -5.74 -1.16 11.11
CA PHE A 99 -5.52 -2.08 10.00
C PHE A 99 -4.58 -3.19 10.41
N ILE A 100 -4.74 -4.34 9.76
CA ILE A 100 -3.88 -5.50 9.95
C ILE A 100 -3.36 -5.92 8.59
N ALA A 101 -2.05 -5.76 8.41
CA ALA A 101 -1.39 -6.18 7.18
C ALA A 101 -1.24 -7.70 7.15
N PRO A 102 -1.22 -8.31 5.95
CA PRO A 102 -1.04 -9.76 5.83
C PRO A 102 0.35 -10.22 6.27
N CYS A 103 1.34 -9.34 6.24
CA CYS A 103 2.67 -9.63 6.73
C CYS A 103 3.21 -8.44 7.50
N GLU A 104 4.25 -8.70 8.29
CA GLU A 104 4.92 -7.66 9.08
C GLU A 104 5.53 -6.61 8.15
N PHE A 105 5.35 -5.35 8.50
CA PHE A 105 6.00 -4.22 7.85
C PHE A 105 6.80 -3.42 8.87
N ASN A 106 7.70 -2.57 8.40
CA ASN A 106 8.48 -1.73 9.27
C ASN A 106 8.24 -0.25 9.00
N PHE A 107 8.48 0.56 10.01
CA PHE A 107 8.51 2.01 9.88
C PHE A 107 9.48 2.59 10.90
N ILE A 108 9.91 3.82 10.67
CA ILE A 108 10.85 4.51 11.55
C ILE A 108 10.08 5.51 12.40
N LYS A 109 10.20 5.40 13.71
CA LYS A 109 9.63 6.36 14.64
C LYS A 109 10.41 7.67 14.63
N ASP A 110 9.83 8.72 15.21
CA ASP A 110 10.47 10.03 15.35
C ASP A 110 11.81 9.96 16.11
N ASP A 111 11.95 9.01 17.01
CA ASP A 111 13.19 8.79 17.77
C ASP A 111 14.26 7.98 17.01
N GLY A 112 13.99 7.65 15.75
CA GLY A 112 14.90 6.89 14.89
C GLY A 112 14.82 5.38 15.05
N ARG A 113 14.00 4.86 15.96
CA ARG A 113 13.85 3.42 16.14
C ARG A 113 13.00 2.80 15.03
N VAL A 114 13.44 1.64 14.55
CA VAL A 114 12.66 0.86 13.58
C VAL A 114 11.69 -0.03 14.33
N VAL A 115 10.44 0.02 13.93
CA VAL A 115 9.37 -0.79 14.50
C VAL A 115 8.86 -1.76 13.45
N TYR A 116 8.67 -3.02 13.84
CA TYR A 116 8.08 -4.06 13.01
C TYR A 116 6.73 -4.43 13.57
N THR A 117 5.71 -4.42 12.74
CA THR A 117 4.36 -4.76 13.16
C THR A 117 3.49 -5.19 11.99
N ARG A 118 2.42 -5.91 12.26
CA ARG A 118 1.38 -6.23 11.28
C ARG A 118 0.13 -5.37 11.50
N ALA A 119 -0.02 -4.79 12.67
CA ALA A 119 -1.23 -4.05 13.01
C ALA A 119 -0.87 -2.65 13.48
N MET A 120 -1.67 -1.68 13.07
CA MET A 120 -1.47 -0.29 13.45
C MET A 120 -2.80 0.46 13.47
N CYS A 121 -2.91 1.42 14.36
CA CYS A 121 -4.02 2.36 14.42
C CYS A 121 -3.59 3.69 13.82
N GLY A 122 -4.45 4.32 13.07
CA GLY A 122 -4.15 5.61 12.46
C GLY A 122 -5.40 6.29 11.96
N TYR A 123 -5.21 7.36 11.20
CA TYR A 123 -6.28 8.18 10.65
C TYR A 123 -6.25 8.16 9.14
N ILE A 124 -7.42 8.04 8.52
CA ILE A 124 -7.54 8.10 7.06
C ILE A 124 -7.41 9.55 6.61
N THR A 125 -6.45 9.82 5.73
CA THR A 125 -6.24 11.15 5.15
C THR A 125 -6.65 11.23 3.69
N ASP A 126 -6.63 10.12 2.97
CA ASP A 126 -7.01 10.05 1.56
C ASP A 126 -7.66 8.71 1.26
N GLN A 127 -8.47 8.69 0.20
CA GLN A 127 -9.10 7.48 -0.29
C GLN A 127 -9.34 7.59 -1.79
N TRP A 128 -9.14 6.49 -2.51
CA TRP A 128 -9.33 6.43 -3.95
C TRP A 128 -9.51 4.98 -4.40
N VAL A 129 -9.82 4.80 -5.67
CA VAL A 129 -9.94 3.47 -6.27
C VAL A 129 -8.86 3.31 -7.33
N GLU A 130 -8.16 2.20 -7.30
CA GLU A 130 -7.18 1.82 -8.31
C GLU A 130 -7.36 0.35 -8.66
N ASP A 131 -7.55 0.04 -9.94
CA ASP A 131 -7.82 -1.32 -10.43
C ASP A 131 -8.99 -2.01 -9.74
N GLY A 132 -10.03 -1.26 -9.40
CA GLY A 132 -11.19 -1.80 -8.69
C GLY A 132 -10.96 -2.05 -7.21
N VAL A 133 -9.78 -1.69 -6.68
CA VAL A 133 -9.45 -1.83 -5.26
C VAL A 133 -9.59 -0.47 -4.59
N LYS A 134 -10.35 -0.42 -3.50
CA LYS A 134 -10.46 0.78 -2.67
C LYS A 134 -9.22 0.90 -1.79
N LEU A 135 -8.50 2.00 -1.93
CA LEU A 135 -7.27 2.27 -1.21
C LEU A 135 -7.44 3.46 -0.27
N TYR A 136 -6.70 3.41 0.82
CA TYR A 136 -6.69 4.45 1.84
C TYR A 136 -5.26 4.81 2.20
N ASN A 137 -4.99 6.09 2.35
CA ASN A 137 -3.76 6.53 2.99
C ASN A 137 -4.04 6.71 4.47
N VAL A 138 -3.29 6.02 5.30
CA VAL A 138 -3.44 6.06 6.76
C VAL A 138 -2.18 6.66 7.37
N VAL A 139 -2.37 7.68 8.19
CA VAL A 139 -1.28 8.34 8.91
C VAL A 139 -1.24 7.82 10.34
N PHE A 140 -0.04 7.45 10.79
CA PHE A 140 0.18 6.95 12.13
C PHE A 140 1.62 7.25 12.59
N LEU A 141 1.78 7.70 13.82
CA LEU A 141 3.10 7.95 14.44
C LEU A 141 4.08 8.75 13.57
N GLY A 142 3.57 9.78 12.88
CA GLY A 142 4.40 10.64 12.04
C GLY A 142 4.76 10.06 10.67
N THR A 143 4.23 8.92 10.33
CA THR A 143 4.43 8.28 9.03
C THR A 143 3.09 7.92 8.39
N TYR A 144 3.11 7.31 7.23
CA TYR A 144 1.89 6.91 6.54
C TYR A 144 2.09 5.59 5.81
N LYS A 145 0.96 4.97 5.47
CA LYS A 145 0.94 3.77 4.65
C LYS A 145 -0.32 3.74 3.81
N VAL A 146 -0.19 3.34 2.56
CA VAL A 146 -1.33 3.10 1.67
C VAL A 146 -1.75 1.65 1.85
N ILE A 147 -3.03 1.45 2.15
CA ILE A 147 -3.58 0.11 2.41
C ILE A 147 -4.89 -0.11 1.65
N PRO A 148 -5.21 -1.36 1.29
CA PRO A 148 -6.52 -1.68 0.74
C PRO A 148 -7.58 -1.76 1.84
N GLU A 149 -8.83 -1.54 1.46
CA GLU A 149 -9.96 -1.57 2.39
C GLU A 149 -10.05 -2.88 3.18
N SER A 150 -9.68 -3.99 2.57
CA SER A 150 -9.74 -5.31 3.19
C SER A 150 -8.84 -5.47 4.43
N TRP A 151 -7.82 -4.62 4.59
CA TRP A 151 -6.95 -4.66 5.76
C TRP A 151 -7.53 -3.90 6.96
N ILE A 152 -8.50 -3.03 6.73
CA ILE A 152 -9.07 -2.19 7.78
C ILE A 152 -10.04 -3.02 8.62
N LYS A 153 -9.84 -2.95 9.93
CA LYS A 153 -10.72 -3.57 10.90
C LYS A 153 -11.43 -2.49 11.69
N HIS A 154 -12.57 -2.87 12.28
CA HIS A 154 -13.30 -1.97 13.14
C HIS A 154 -12.42 -1.50 14.29
N TYR A 155 -12.37 -0.20 14.49
CA TYR A 155 -11.64 0.39 15.60
C TYR A 155 -12.60 0.58 16.76
N SER A 156 -12.30 -0.06 17.88
CA SER A 156 -13.11 0.10 19.08
C SER A 156 -12.87 1.45 19.71
N ASN A 157 -13.92 2.23 19.89
CA ASN A 157 -13.85 3.52 20.58
C ASN A 157 -13.45 3.37 22.06
N ALA A 158 -13.49 2.19 22.59
CA ALA A 158 -13.06 1.93 23.95
C ALA A 158 -11.61 2.33 24.23
N LEU A 159 -10.79 2.38 23.18
CA LEU A 159 -9.40 2.83 23.29
C LEU A 159 -9.26 4.33 23.53
N TYR A 160 -10.30 5.09 23.29
CA TYR A 160 -10.33 6.54 23.49
C TYR A 160 -11.25 6.96 24.61
N ALA A 161 -11.87 6.01 25.21
CA ALA A 161 -12.75 6.29 26.33
C ALA A 161 -11.95 6.69 27.56
#